data_f6d32f9674779523cb58afa1a3e697f8
#
_entry.id   f6d32f9674779523cb58afa1a3e697f8
#
_cell.length_a   1.000
_cell.length_b   1.000
_cell.length_c   1.000
_cell.angle_alpha   90.00
_cell.angle_beta   90.00
_cell.angle_gamma   90.00
#
_symmetry.space_group_name_H-M   'P 1'
#
loop_
_entity.id
_entity.type
_entity.pdbx_description
1 polymer ?
#
loop_
_entity_poly.entity_id
_entity_poly.type
_entity_poly.pdbx_seq_one_letter_code
_entity_poly.pdbx_strand_id
1 'polypeptide(L)'
;MKRDFIVDLLQKQIEGADLKVKGEEIGRVVSVGDGVVTIEGLPSCLFSEQVLIEKWPVNPNTKPLAALVLSLEEYSVEAIVLGYDQGVKEGDLVRRTKQVLSVPVGEGLLGRVVNPLGIPLDGKGGLPENQTSLYPVERPAPSVMARQSVSVPLATGIKLI
;
A
#
# COMPACT_ATOMS: atom_id res chain seq x y z
N MET A 1 -10.57 52.55 -15.50
CA MET A 1 -9.53 52.60 -14.46
C MET A 1 -9.64 51.59 -13.32
N LYS A 2 -10.84 51.10 -12.91
CA LYS A 2 -10.96 50.05 -11.88
C LYS A 2 -11.09 48.61 -12.42
N ARG A 3 -11.48 48.44 -13.68
CA ARG A 3 -11.68 47.13 -14.31
C ARG A 3 -10.35 46.49 -14.69
N ASP A 4 -9.44 47.24 -15.24
CA ASP A 4 -8.15 46.76 -15.73
C ASP A 4 -7.26 46.29 -14.57
N PHE A 5 -7.30 46.97 -13.43
CA PHE A 5 -6.56 46.61 -12.23
C PHE A 5 -7.01 45.24 -11.66
N ILE A 6 -8.30 44.94 -11.71
CA ILE A 6 -8.83 43.64 -11.21
C ILE A 6 -8.45 42.50 -12.16
N VAL A 7 -8.48 42.75 -13.46
CA VAL A 7 -8.07 41.79 -14.48
C VAL A 7 -6.59 41.46 -14.35
N ASP A 8 -5.71 42.45 -14.20
CA ASP A 8 -4.28 42.28 -13.98
C ASP A 8 -3.98 41.53 -12.69
N LEU A 9 -4.76 41.77 -11.64
CA LEU A 9 -4.58 41.08 -10.35
C LEU A 9 -5.00 39.61 -10.41
N LEU A 10 -6.06 39.32 -11.13
CA LEU A 10 -6.53 37.96 -11.39
C LEU A 10 -5.59 37.22 -12.32
N GLN A 11 -5.05 37.85 -13.38
CA GLN A 11 -4.03 37.24 -14.23
C GLN A 11 -2.76 36.91 -13.46
N LYS A 12 -2.25 37.81 -12.63
CA LYS A 12 -1.09 37.52 -11.76
C LYS A 12 -1.35 36.38 -10.75
N GLN A 13 -2.57 36.27 -10.23
CA GLN A 13 -2.91 35.17 -9.34
C GLN A 13 -3.05 33.84 -10.11
N ILE A 14 -3.52 33.84 -11.35
CA ILE A 14 -3.62 32.64 -12.19
C ILE A 14 -2.24 32.20 -12.69
N GLU A 15 -1.37 33.14 -13.09
CA GLU A 15 0.00 32.87 -13.52
C GLU A 15 0.91 32.43 -12.35
N GLY A 16 0.64 32.87 -11.13
CA GLY A 16 1.35 32.45 -9.92
C GLY A 16 0.77 31.19 -9.26
N ALA A 17 -0.40 30.76 -9.65
CA ALA A 17 -0.97 29.48 -9.23
C ALA A 17 -0.38 28.37 -10.09
N ASP A 18 0.76 27.82 -9.67
CA ASP A 18 1.32 26.58 -10.21
C ASP A 18 0.34 25.46 -9.84
N LEU A 19 -0.76 25.38 -10.57
CA LEU A 19 -1.76 24.31 -10.48
C LEU A 19 -1.11 23.04 -11.04
N LYS A 20 -0.08 22.53 -10.34
CA LYS A 20 0.28 21.12 -10.43
C LYS A 20 -0.89 20.34 -9.85
N VAL A 21 -1.93 20.17 -10.65
CA VAL A 21 -2.91 19.12 -10.43
C VAL A 21 -2.09 17.82 -10.47
N LYS A 22 -1.62 17.38 -9.33
CA LYS A 22 -1.16 16.01 -9.17
C LYS A 22 -2.43 15.17 -9.31
N GLY A 23 -2.74 14.78 -10.54
CA GLY A 23 -3.81 13.83 -10.80
C GLY A 23 -3.46 12.56 -10.02
N GLU A 24 -4.17 12.31 -8.93
CA GLU A 24 -4.13 11.01 -8.28
C GLU A 24 -4.91 10.05 -9.16
N GLU A 25 -4.28 8.96 -9.58
CA GLU A 25 -4.98 7.89 -10.25
C GLU A 25 -5.90 7.21 -9.23
N ILE A 26 -7.19 7.25 -9.53
CA ILE A 26 -8.23 6.62 -8.71
C ILE A 26 -8.84 5.51 -9.54
N GLY A 27 -8.71 4.29 -9.08
CA GLY A 27 -9.38 3.13 -9.64
C GLY A 27 -10.74 2.90 -8.97
N ARG A 28 -11.47 1.97 -9.55
CA ARG A 28 -12.76 1.51 -9.05
C ARG A 28 -12.82 0.00 -9.06
N VAL A 29 -13.35 -0.59 -8.00
CA VAL A 29 -13.60 -2.03 -7.92
C VAL A 29 -14.74 -2.39 -8.87
N VAL A 30 -14.49 -3.32 -9.78
CA VAL A 30 -15.46 -3.82 -10.79
C VAL A 30 -16.04 -5.15 -10.35
N SER A 31 -15.26 -6.02 -9.75
CA SER A 31 -15.72 -7.28 -9.20
C SER A 31 -14.98 -7.67 -7.93
N VAL A 32 -15.65 -8.47 -7.11
CA VAL A 32 -15.11 -9.00 -5.86
C VAL A 32 -15.43 -10.48 -5.77
N GLY A 33 -14.44 -11.30 -5.52
CA GLY A 33 -14.63 -12.75 -5.34
C GLY A 33 -13.45 -13.37 -4.59
N ASP A 34 -13.74 -14.22 -3.59
CA ASP A 34 -12.75 -15.01 -2.85
C ASP A 34 -11.54 -14.22 -2.31
N GLY A 35 -11.78 -12.99 -1.86
CA GLY A 35 -10.71 -12.10 -1.36
C GLY A 35 -9.88 -11.43 -2.45
N VAL A 36 -10.20 -11.64 -3.72
CA VAL A 36 -9.60 -10.96 -4.88
C VAL A 36 -10.55 -9.88 -5.37
N VAL A 37 -10.00 -8.75 -5.74
CA VAL A 37 -10.74 -7.63 -6.33
C VAL A 37 -10.17 -7.31 -7.70
N THR A 38 -11.04 -7.11 -8.68
CA THR A 38 -10.68 -6.59 -9.99
C THR A 38 -10.93 -5.09 -9.99
N ILE A 39 -9.93 -4.32 -10.40
CA ILE A 39 -9.90 -2.86 -10.33
C ILE A 39 -9.66 -2.31 -11.73
N GLU A 40 -10.44 -1.33 -12.15
CA GLU A 40 -10.21 -0.56 -13.36
C GLU A 40 -9.76 0.87 -13.03
N GLY A 41 -9.09 1.54 -13.99
CA GLY A 41 -8.71 2.96 -13.87
C GLY A 41 -7.34 3.22 -13.23
N LEU A 42 -6.48 2.19 -13.13
CA LEU A 42 -5.11 2.31 -12.60
C LEU A 42 -4.05 1.92 -13.66
N PRO A 43 -3.93 2.65 -14.77
CA PRO A 43 -3.08 2.26 -15.90
C PRO A 43 -1.58 2.27 -15.58
N SER A 44 -1.16 3.03 -14.56
CA SER A 44 0.26 3.09 -14.17
C SER A 44 0.59 2.26 -12.93
N CYS A 45 -0.33 1.39 -12.48
CA CYS A 45 -0.12 0.55 -11.32
C CYS A 45 1.04 -0.42 -11.52
N LEU A 46 1.77 -0.70 -10.46
CA LEU A 46 2.92 -1.60 -10.49
C LEU A 46 2.58 -2.96 -9.88
N PHE A 47 3.25 -4.00 -10.36
CA PHE A 47 3.20 -5.32 -9.74
C PHE A 47 3.72 -5.24 -8.29
N SER A 48 3.09 -5.98 -7.38
CA SER A 48 3.38 -5.93 -5.92
C SER A 48 3.18 -4.56 -5.28
N GLU A 49 2.51 -3.62 -5.95
CA GLU A 49 2.13 -2.34 -5.34
C GLU A 49 1.04 -2.55 -4.29
N GLN A 50 1.16 -1.86 -3.17
CA GLN A 50 0.08 -1.77 -2.20
C GLN A 50 -0.92 -0.70 -2.66
N VAL A 51 -2.19 -1.06 -2.73
CA VAL A 51 -3.28 -0.14 -3.00
C VAL A 51 -4.22 -0.06 -1.80
N LEU A 52 -4.96 1.04 -1.69
CA LEU A 52 -5.91 1.28 -0.60
C LEU A 52 -7.32 1.33 -1.16
N ILE A 53 -8.19 0.47 -0.64
CA ILE A 53 -9.61 0.41 -1.00
C ILE A 53 -10.39 1.25 0.01
N GLU A 54 -11.10 2.25 -0.50
CA GLU A 54 -11.97 3.14 0.27
C GLU A 54 -13.43 2.82 -0.07
N LYS A 55 -14.22 2.52 0.95
CA LYS A 55 -15.65 2.22 0.78
C LYS A 55 -16.40 3.43 0.22
N TRP A 56 -17.22 3.22 -0.78
CA TRP A 56 -18.06 4.28 -1.33
C TRP A 56 -19.46 4.26 -0.70
N PRO A 57 -20.04 5.40 -0.25
CA PRO A 57 -19.43 6.74 -0.18
C PRO A 57 -18.30 6.84 0.86
N VAL A 58 -17.27 7.61 0.55
CA VAL A 58 -16.08 7.73 1.40
C VAL A 58 -16.46 8.32 2.76
N ASN A 59 -16.15 7.57 3.81
CA ASN A 59 -16.36 8.01 5.19
C ASN A 59 -14.99 8.20 5.87
N PRO A 60 -14.63 9.41 6.31
CA PRO A 60 -13.33 9.69 6.92
C PRO A 60 -13.05 8.89 8.19
N ASN A 61 -14.10 8.34 8.84
CA ASN A 61 -13.95 7.52 10.02
C ASN A 61 -13.69 6.03 9.72
N THR A 62 -13.79 5.61 8.46
CA THR A 62 -13.52 4.24 8.05
C THR A 62 -12.09 4.14 7.55
N LYS A 63 -11.30 3.26 8.15
CA LYS A 63 -9.93 3.01 7.68
C LYS A 63 -9.99 2.31 6.32
N PRO A 64 -9.19 2.76 5.35
CA PRO A 64 -9.08 2.08 4.07
C PRO A 64 -8.51 0.67 4.27
N LEU A 65 -8.91 -0.25 3.41
CA LEU A 65 -8.37 -1.61 3.39
C LEU A 65 -7.17 -1.66 2.46
N ALA A 66 -6.10 -2.27 2.92
CA ALA A 66 -4.94 -2.52 2.08
C ALA A 66 -5.20 -3.72 1.15
N ALA A 67 -4.76 -3.62 -0.09
CA ALA A 67 -4.72 -4.73 -1.02
C ALA A 67 -3.38 -4.77 -1.75
N LEU A 68 -2.97 -5.96 -2.16
CA LEU A 68 -1.74 -6.23 -2.86
C LEU A 68 -2.03 -6.57 -4.32
N VAL A 69 -1.45 -5.82 -5.24
CA VAL A 69 -1.58 -6.06 -6.68
C VAL A 69 -0.77 -7.29 -7.08
N LEU A 70 -1.44 -8.27 -7.71
CA LEU A 70 -0.83 -9.51 -8.16
C LEU A 70 -0.88 -9.72 -9.66
N SER A 71 -1.84 -9.13 -10.35
CA SER A 71 -1.95 -9.23 -11.82
C SER A 71 -2.18 -7.86 -12.41
N LEU A 72 -1.53 -7.62 -13.54
CA LEU A 72 -1.71 -6.42 -14.35
C LEU A 72 -2.17 -6.87 -15.73
N GLU A 73 -3.40 -6.55 -16.08
CA GLU A 73 -3.99 -6.81 -17.38
C GLU A 73 -4.06 -5.52 -18.21
N GLU A 74 -4.50 -5.62 -19.44
CA GLU A 74 -4.53 -4.47 -20.36
C GLU A 74 -5.44 -3.34 -19.85
N TYR A 75 -6.58 -3.68 -19.23
CA TYR A 75 -7.59 -2.70 -18.77
C TYR A 75 -7.90 -2.81 -17.28
N SER A 76 -7.41 -3.83 -16.60
CA SER A 76 -7.71 -4.11 -15.21
C SER A 76 -6.48 -4.51 -14.41
N VAL A 77 -6.63 -4.42 -13.10
CA VAL A 77 -5.62 -4.82 -12.12
C VAL A 77 -6.30 -5.76 -11.13
N GLU A 78 -5.72 -6.92 -10.89
CA GLU A 78 -6.20 -7.81 -9.84
C GLU A 78 -5.36 -7.66 -8.58
N ALA A 79 -6.06 -7.52 -7.45
CA ALA A 79 -5.42 -7.36 -6.16
C ALA A 79 -6.06 -8.26 -5.10
N ILE A 80 -5.24 -8.79 -4.20
CA ILE A 80 -5.71 -9.53 -3.02
C ILE A 80 -5.91 -8.55 -1.87
N VAL A 81 -7.07 -8.62 -1.23
CA VAL A 81 -7.38 -7.83 -0.03
C VAL A 81 -6.60 -8.36 1.17
N LEU A 82 -5.83 -7.48 1.83
CA LEU A 82 -5.03 -7.83 3.00
C LEU A 82 -5.85 -7.58 4.27
N GLY A 83 -6.56 -8.60 4.72
CA GLY A 83 -7.41 -8.54 5.91
C GLY A 83 -8.78 -9.15 5.67
N TYR A 84 -9.74 -8.76 6.52
CA TYR A 84 -11.11 -9.21 6.32
C TYR A 84 -11.75 -8.38 5.19
N ASP A 85 -12.09 -9.04 4.10
CA ASP A 85 -12.74 -8.48 2.92
C ASP A 85 -14.23 -8.10 3.15
N GLN A 86 -14.74 -8.35 4.36
CA GLN A 86 -16.13 -8.07 4.71
C GLN A 86 -16.48 -6.60 4.47
N GLY A 87 -17.14 -6.39 3.34
CA GLY A 87 -17.72 -5.13 2.96
C GLY A 87 -17.01 -4.36 1.85
N VAL A 88 -16.03 -4.95 1.16
CA VAL A 88 -15.61 -4.47 -0.16
C VAL A 88 -16.69 -4.78 -1.16
N LYS A 89 -17.06 -3.80 -1.98
CA LYS A 89 -18.14 -3.90 -2.96
C LYS A 89 -17.71 -3.33 -4.30
N GLU A 90 -18.39 -3.76 -5.32
CA GLU A 90 -18.31 -3.11 -6.63
C GLU A 90 -18.63 -1.62 -6.50
N GLY A 91 -17.84 -0.79 -7.13
CA GLY A 91 -17.93 0.66 -7.06
C GLY A 91 -17.09 1.33 -5.99
N ASP A 92 -16.48 0.59 -5.06
CA ASP A 92 -15.54 1.15 -4.08
C ASP A 92 -14.32 1.78 -4.78
N LEU A 93 -13.78 2.84 -4.19
CA LEU A 93 -12.67 3.58 -4.75
C LEU A 93 -11.33 2.95 -4.35
N VAL A 94 -10.38 2.97 -5.27
CA VAL A 94 -9.05 2.43 -5.02
C VAL A 94 -8.01 3.51 -5.30
N ARG A 95 -7.15 3.76 -4.30
CA ARG A 95 -6.03 4.70 -4.42
C ARG A 95 -4.70 3.95 -4.45
N ARG A 96 -3.83 4.40 -5.30
CA ARG A 96 -2.45 3.91 -5.35
C ARG A 96 -1.63 4.50 -4.20
N THR A 97 -0.77 3.67 -3.61
CA THR A 97 0.26 4.16 -2.67
C THR A 97 1.57 4.49 -3.37
N LYS A 98 1.77 3.99 -4.60
CA LYS A 98 3.03 4.06 -5.36
C LYS A 98 4.21 3.42 -4.63
N GLN A 99 3.92 2.52 -3.72
CA GLN A 99 4.89 1.79 -2.92
C GLN A 99 4.61 0.29 -3.02
N VAL A 100 5.65 -0.50 -3.21
CA VAL A 100 5.54 -1.95 -3.08
C VAL A 100 5.23 -2.32 -1.64
N LEU A 101 4.50 -3.41 -1.44
CA LEU A 101 4.17 -3.89 -0.10
C LEU A 101 5.45 -4.04 0.73
N SER A 102 5.51 -3.29 1.82
CA SER A 102 6.66 -3.24 2.71
C SER A 102 6.22 -3.41 4.15
N VAL A 103 7.09 -4.01 4.96
CA VAL A 103 6.84 -4.24 6.39
C VAL A 103 7.94 -3.58 7.21
N PRO A 104 7.62 -3.09 8.41
CA PRO A 104 8.63 -2.57 9.32
C PRO A 104 9.53 -3.72 9.80
N VAL A 105 10.82 -3.45 9.84
CA VAL A 105 11.86 -4.37 10.35
C VAL A 105 12.81 -3.60 11.24
N GLY A 106 13.42 -4.28 12.21
CA GLY A 106 14.43 -3.66 13.09
C GLY A 106 14.26 -4.05 14.54
N GLU A 107 15.15 -3.52 15.39
CA GLU A 107 15.17 -3.84 16.83
C GLU A 107 13.92 -3.35 17.57
N GLY A 108 13.24 -2.32 17.04
CA GLY A 108 11.98 -1.84 17.60
C GLY A 108 10.82 -2.83 17.58
N LEU A 109 10.98 -3.97 16.89
CA LEU A 109 10.02 -5.07 16.89
C LEU A 109 10.27 -6.11 17.99
N LEU A 110 11.41 -6.08 18.65
CA LEU A 110 11.73 -7.05 19.70
C LEU A 110 10.75 -6.91 20.88
N GLY A 111 10.14 -8.01 21.29
CA GLY A 111 9.15 -8.06 22.36
C GLY A 111 7.80 -7.39 22.03
N ARG A 112 7.53 -7.13 20.75
CA ARG A 112 6.26 -6.60 20.24
C ARG A 112 5.44 -7.69 19.57
N VAL A 113 4.12 -7.52 19.60
CA VAL A 113 3.18 -8.35 18.85
C VAL A 113 2.58 -7.48 17.75
N VAL A 114 2.81 -7.88 16.50
CA VAL A 114 2.35 -7.13 15.32
C VAL A 114 1.58 -8.06 14.38
N ASN A 115 0.70 -7.48 13.56
CA ASN A 115 0.07 -8.22 12.47
C ASN A 115 1.05 -8.36 11.27
N PRO A 116 0.71 -9.11 10.21
CA PRO A 116 1.55 -9.26 9.02
C PRO A 116 1.92 -7.94 8.31
N LEU A 117 1.14 -6.89 8.49
CA LEU A 117 1.43 -5.55 7.95
C LEU A 117 2.29 -4.69 8.90
N GLY A 118 2.74 -5.24 10.02
CA GLY A 118 3.55 -4.55 11.01
C GLY A 118 2.77 -3.63 11.95
N ILE A 119 1.45 -3.70 11.97
CA ILE A 119 0.63 -2.90 12.88
C ILE A 119 0.65 -3.54 14.27
N PRO A 120 1.02 -2.80 15.34
CA PRO A 120 1.05 -3.33 16.70
C PRO A 120 -0.34 -3.77 17.18
N LEU A 121 -0.38 -4.95 17.81
CA LEU A 121 -1.59 -5.54 18.41
C LEU A 121 -1.49 -5.64 19.95
N ASP A 122 -0.34 -5.31 20.53
CA ASP A 122 -0.02 -5.51 21.94
C ASP A 122 -0.45 -4.36 22.86
N GLY A 123 -1.10 -3.34 22.33
CA GLY A 123 -1.55 -2.16 23.11
C GLY A 123 -0.42 -1.25 23.63
N LYS A 124 0.84 -1.50 23.26
CA LYS A 124 2.00 -0.72 23.72
C LYS A 124 2.30 0.53 22.89
N GLY A 125 1.34 0.98 22.05
CA GLY A 125 1.53 2.13 21.15
C GLY A 125 2.27 1.81 19.86
N GLY A 126 2.63 2.83 19.09
CA GLY A 126 3.33 2.69 17.80
C GLY A 126 4.72 2.08 17.92
N LEU A 127 5.27 1.65 16.78
CA LEU A 127 6.67 1.23 16.72
C LEU A 127 7.59 2.46 16.70
N PRO A 128 8.76 2.40 17.34
CA PRO A 128 9.71 3.51 17.35
C PRO A 128 10.32 3.70 15.96
N GLU A 129 10.10 4.86 15.35
CA GLU A 129 10.56 5.18 13.99
C GLU A 129 12.09 5.14 13.83
N ASN A 130 12.82 5.48 14.88
CA ASN A 130 14.29 5.48 14.88
C ASN A 130 14.92 4.08 14.98
N GLN A 131 14.14 3.05 15.26
CA GLN A 131 14.58 1.65 15.39
C GLN A 131 13.89 0.71 14.41
N THR A 132 13.12 1.28 13.47
CA THR A 132 12.42 0.52 12.43
C THR A 132 12.68 1.14 11.06
N SER A 133 12.82 0.29 10.06
CA SER A 133 12.89 0.68 8.65
C SER A 133 11.90 -0.15 7.84
N LEU A 134 11.41 0.39 6.72
CA LEU A 134 10.51 -0.35 5.85
C LEU A 134 11.31 -1.18 4.86
N TYR A 135 11.04 -2.49 4.82
CA TYR A 135 11.62 -3.41 3.86
C TYR A 135 10.53 -3.98 2.95
N PRO A 136 10.77 -4.04 1.64
CA PRO A 136 9.87 -4.73 0.72
C PRO A 136 9.72 -6.20 1.13
N VAL A 137 8.49 -6.71 1.08
CA VAL A 137 8.19 -8.12 1.37
C VAL A 137 8.87 -9.02 0.35
N GLU A 138 8.82 -8.64 -0.93
CA GLU A 138 9.54 -9.33 -1.99
C GLU A 138 10.92 -8.74 -2.18
N ARG A 139 11.94 -9.58 -1.99
CA ARG A 139 13.35 -9.21 -2.16
C ARG A 139 14.11 -10.34 -2.84
N PRO A 140 15.10 -10.01 -3.66
CA PRO A 140 15.99 -11.02 -4.21
C PRO A 140 16.72 -11.77 -3.07
N ALA A 141 16.78 -13.07 -3.18
CA ALA A 141 17.54 -13.88 -2.20
C ALA A 141 19.03 -13.51 -2.23
N PRO A 142 19.73 -13.60 -1.08
CA PRO A 142 21.18 -13.40 -1.04
C PRO A 142 21.89 -14.37 -1.98
N SER A 143 22.95 -13.91 -2.64
CA SER A 143 23.76 -14.75 -3.52
C SER A 143 24.40 -15.90 -2.74
N VAL A 144 24.78 -16.96 -3.44
CA VAL A 144 25.46 -18.12 -2.83
C VAL A 144 26.70 -17.71 -2.05
N MET A 145 27.45 -16.72 -2.55
CA MET A 145 28.65 -16.21 -1.90
C MET A 145 28.38 -15.43 -0.60
N ALA A 146 27.18 -14.88 -0.45
CA ALA A 146 26.78 -14.12 0.73
C ALA A 146 26.15 -14.99 1.82
N ARG A 147 25.91 -16.28 1.52
CA ARG A 147 25.33 -17.23 2.48
C ARG A 147 26.42 -17.91 3.28
N GLN A 148 26.19 -18.10 4.58
CA GLN A 148 27.02 -18.94 5.39
C GLN A 148 26.83 -20.43 5.02
N SER A 149 27.88 -21.21 5.13
CA SER A 149 27.78 -22.67 4.99
C SER A 149 26.81 -23.23 6.02
N VAL A 150 26.08 -24.29 5.64
CA VAL A 150 25.20 -24.99 6.56
C VAL A 150 26.04 -25.65 7.66
N SER A 151 25.96 -25.10 8.86
CA SER A 151 26.76 -25.53 10.02
C SER A 151 25.93 -25.85 11.26
N VAL A 152 24.64 -25.47 11.25
CA VAL A 152 23.74 -25.66 12.39
C VAL A 152 22.59 -26.57 11.98
N PRO A 153 22.42 -27.74 12.63
CA PRO A 153 21.27 -28.59 12.36
C PRO A 153 19.96 -27.96 12.88
N LEU A 154 18.91 -28.09 12.12
CA LEU A 154 17.57 -27.71 12.56
C LEU A 154 16.90 -28.89 13.25
N ALA A 155 16.76 -28.81 14.58
CA ALA A 155 16.02 -29.81 15.33
C ALA A 155 14.52 -29.62 15.11
N THR A 156 13.91 -30.43 14.25
CA THR A 156 12.49 -30.36 13.90
C THR A 156 11.56 -30.98 14.94
N GLY A 157 12.12 -31.83 15.85
CA GLY A 157 11.33 -32.67 16.75
C GLY A 157 10.69 -33.88 16.09
N ILE A 158 10.81 -34.01 14.77
CA ILE A 158 10.30 -35.17 14.02
C ILE A 158 11.37 -36.27 14.03
N LYS A 159 11.05 -37.43 14.62
CA LYS A 159 12.02 -38.52 14.81
C LYS A 159 12.30 -39.38 13.56
N LEU A 160 11.57 -39.15 12.48
CA LEU A 160 11.68 -39.89 11.23
C LEU A 160 12.51 -39.21 10.15
N ILE A 161 13.10 -38.08 10.46
CA ILE A 161 13.94 -37.29 9.53
C ILE A 161 15.29 -37.08 10.19
#